data_99b1f2eefc48755547e845416e8053c3
#
_entry.id   99b1f2eefc48755547e845416e8053c3
#
_cell.length_a   1.000
_cell.length_b   1.000
_cell.length_c   1.000
_cell.angle_alpha   90.00
_cell.angle_beta   90.00
_cell.angle_gamma   90.00
#
_symmetry.space_group_name_H-M   'P 1'
#
loop_
_entity.id
_entity.type
_entity.pdbx_description
1 polymer ?
#
loop_
_entity_poly.entity_id
_entity_poly.type
_entity_poly.pdbx_seq_one_letter_code
_entity_poly.pdbx_strand_id
1 'polypeptide(L)'
;YAQGHIPGAVSLPEMFTTLSMTSAEGLQELQDIFVPLFRKAGIRKDQKVLVYEDSLSTRYGGSCRGYFQLSMLGHKNVGVIAGGLGQWKKDGLPVSTETPAVTPTDFTADIQMHMLATKDDVLASLENPGIKLLDNRDEDEWLGHSSSPYGRDFAPRKGRIPGACWIEWYKFMKPSEDIQHFKSPAQVRAICAQAG
;
A
#
# COMPACT_ATOMS: atom_id res chain seq x y z
N TYR A 1 11.90 -13.54 -4.61
CA TYR A 1 12.56 -13.76 -3.33
C TYR A 1 13.63 -14.87 -3.46
N ALA A 2 13.28 -16.06 -3.94
CA ALA A 2 14.21 -17.20 -4.04
C ALA A 2 15.44 -16.95 -4.95
N GLN A 3 15.33 -16.05 -5.93
CA GLN A 3 16.43 -15.68 -6.83
C GLN A 3 17.31 -14.53 -6.29
N GLY A 4 17.03 -14.05 -5.10
CA GLY A 4 17.77 -12.99 -4.42
C GLY A 4 16.84 -11.97 -3.74
N HIS A 5 17.21 -11.61 -2.53
CA HIS A 5 16.50 -10.66 -1.69
C HIS A 5 17.49 -9.90 -0.79
N ILE A 6 17.03 -8.84 -0.14
CA ILE A 6 17.82 -8.11 0.85
C ILE A 6 18.12 -9.04 2.03
N PRO A 7 19.38 -9.18 2.47
CA PRO A 7 19.75 -10.08 3.56
C PRO A 7 18.86 -9.88 4.80
N GLY A 8 18.36 -11.00 5.34
CA GLY A 8 17.48 -11.00 6.50
C GLY A 8 15.99 -10.69 6.21
N ALA A 9 15.63 -10.41 4.96
CA ALA A 9 14.23 -10.16 4.60
C ALA A 9 13.40 -11.44 4.64
N VAL A 10 12.13 -11.32 5.03
CA VAL A 10 11.13 -12.40 5.03
C VAL A 10 10.11 -12.15 3.92
N SER A 11 9.74 -13.20 3.19
CA SER A 11 8.74 -13.09 2.11
C SER A 11 7.32 -13.17 2.68
N LEU A 12 6.51 -12.15 2.38
CA LEU A 12 5.09 -12.05 2.76
C LEU A 12 4.25 -11.67 1.52
N PRO A 13 4.09 -12.58 0.55
CA PRO A 13 3.38 -12.30 -0.69
C PRO A 13 1.89 -11.98 -0.48
N GLU A 14 1.29 -12.42 0.61
CA GLU A 14 -0.10 -12.17 0.98
C GLU A 14 -0.40 -10.67 1.13
N MET A 15 0.60 -9.87 1.53
CA MET A 15 0.46 -8.41 1.63
C MET A 15 0.18 -7.74 0.29
N PHE A 16 0.52 -8.40 -0.83
CA PHE A 16 0.31 -7.85 -2.17
C PHE A 16 -1.02 -8.27 -2.80
N THR A 17 -1.65 -9.32 -2.29
CA THR A 17 -2.84 -9.93 -2.89
C THR A 17 -4.11 -9.72 -2.07
N THR A 18 -4.00 -9.38 -0.79
CA THR A 18 -5.16 -9.17 0.08
C THR A 18 -5.63 -7.73 0.02
N LEU A 19 -6.91 -7.54 -0.28
CA LEU A 19 -7.56 -6.23 -0.31
C LEU A 19 -8.17 -5.91 1.06
N SER A 20 -8.04 -4.66 1.50
CA SER A 20 -8.65 -4.19 2.73
C SER A 20 -10.16 -3.98 2.56
N MET A 21 -10.92 -4.36 3.57
CA MET A 21 -12.36 -4.15 3.69
C MET A 21 -12.63 -3.28 4.93
N THR A 22 -13.68 -2.49 4.92
CA THR A 22 -14.03 -1.59 6.03
C THR A 22 -15.20 -2.07 6.87
N SER A 23 -15.83 -3.21 6.50
CA SER A 23 -16.83 -3.85 7.35
C SER A 23 -16.19 -4.53 8.57
N ALA A 24 -16.94 -4.73 9.64
CA ALA A 24 -16.45 -5.41 10.84
C ALA A 24 -15.91 -6.81 10.52
N GLU A 25 -16.64 -7.55 9.70
CA GLU A 25 -16.27 -8.90 9.25
C GLU A 25 -14.97 -8.86 8.42
N GLY A 26 -14.86 -7.91 7.49
CA GLY A 26 -13.67 -7.77 6.66
C GLY A 26 -12.43 -7.34 7.45
N LEU A 27 -12.60 -6.50 8.48
CA LEU A 27 -11.52 -6.14 9.40
C LEU A 27 -11.09 -7.32 10.28
N GLN A 28 -12.03 -8.17 10.68
CA GLN A 28 -11.71 -9.39 11.41
C GLN A 28 -10.95 -10.37 10.50
N GLU A 29 -11.41 -10.56 9.27
CA GLU A 29 -10.73 -11.41 8.29
C GLU A 29 -9.29 -10.96 8.04
N LEU A 30 -9.05 -9.64 7.92
CA LEU A 30 -7.69 -9.10 7.80
C LEU A 30 -6.81 -9.44 9.01
N GLN A 31 -7.37 -9.35 10.22
CA GLN A 31 -6.63 -9.75 11.43
C GLN A 31 -6.33 -11.25 11.44
N ASP A 32 -7.29 -12.07 11.06
CA ASP A 32 -7.15 -13.53 11.02
C ASP A 32 -6.07 -13.96 10.00
N ILE A 33 -5.93 -13.23 8.92
CA ILE A 33 -4.88 -13.45 7.90
C ILE A 33 -3.52 -12.92 8.39
N PHE A 34 -3.44 -11.64 8.77
CA PHE A 34 -2.16 -10.98 8.94
C PHE A 34 -1.52 -11.15 10.31
N VAL A 35 -2.29 -11.30 11.39
CA VAL A 35 -1.71 -11.48 12.72
C VAL A 35 -0.84 -12.75 12.81
N PRO A 36 -1.31 -13.93 12.35
CA PRO A 36 -0.47 -15.12 12.31
C PRO A 36 0.76 -14.97 11.40
N LEU A 37 0.60 -14.33 10.25
CA LEU A 37 1.70 -14.08 9.31
C LEU A 37 2.76 -13.17 9.93
N PHE A 38 2.37 -12.08 10.58
CA PHE A 38 3.30 -11.16 11.23
C PHE A 38 4.02 -11.82 12.41
N ARG A 39 3.34 -12.63 13.20
CA ARG A 39 3.96 -13.43 14.25
C ARG A 39 5.01 -14.36 13.68
N LYS A 40 4.66 -15.13 12.66
CA LYS A 40 5.58 -16.06 11.98
C LYS A 40 6.76 -15.35 11.32
N ALA A 41 6.53 -14.14 10.79
CA ALA A 41 7.57 -13.31 10.19
C ALA A 41 8.48 -12.59 11.21
N GLY A 42 8.24 -12.76 12.51
CA GLY A 42 9.07 -12.15 13.54
C GLY A 42 8.85 -10.64 13.73
N ILE A 43 7.71 -10.11 13.28
CA ILE A 43 7.40 -8.68 13.39
C ILE A 43 7.05 -8.32 14.83
N ARG A 44 7.76 -7.34 15.39
CA ARG A 44 7.54 -6.79 16.73
C ARG A 44 7.21 -5.31 16.64
N LYS A 45 6.31 -4.84 17.50
CA LYS A 45 5.85 -3.44 17.51
C LYS A 45 6.93 -2.41 17.84
N ASP A 46 8.00 -2.81 18.52
CA ASP A 46 9.12 -1.97 18.92
C ASP A 46 10.23 -1.84 17.86
N GLN A 47 10.14 -2.60 16.78
CA GLN A 47 11.12 -2.59 15.69
C GLN A 47 10.66 -1.71 14.53
N LYS A 48 11.61 -1.24 13.74
CA LYS A 48 11.33 -0.67 12.44
C LYS A 48 11.15 -1.78 11.41
N VAL A 49 10.04 -1.77 10.70
CA VAL A 49 9.77 -2.69 9.57
C VAL A 49 9.94 -1.93 8.26
N LEU A 50 10.75 -2.47 7.36
CA LEU A 50 10.92 -1.94 6.01
C LEU A 50 10.29 -2.91 5.01
N VAL A 51 9.37 -2.41 4.22
CA VAL A 51 8.70 -3.16 3.17
C VAL A 51 9.32 -2.81 1.82
N TYR A 52 9.52 -3.79 0.97
CA TYR A 52 9.99 -3.56 -0.39
C TYR A 52 9.43 -4.60 -1.36
N GLU A 53 9.53 -4.30 -2.62
CA GLU A 53 9.25 -5.15 -3.76
C GLU A 53 10.37 -5.00 -4.80
N ASP A 54 10.28 -5.65 -5.94
CA ASP A 54 11.33 -5.56 -6.97
C ASP A 54 11.47 -4.12 -7.48
N SER A 55 10.34 -3.49 -7.83
CA SER A 55 10.23 -2.05 -8.09
C SER A 55 8.81 -1.59 -7.76
N LEU A 56 8.61 -0.29 -7.56
CA LEU A 56 7.30 0.29 -7.24
C LEU A 56 6.26 0.12 -8.35
N SER A 57 6.67 -0.15 -9.58
CA SER A 57 5.80 -0.39 -10.72
C SER A 57 5.38 -1.85 -10.89
N THR A 58 6.03 -2.76 -10.16
CA THR A 58 5.69 -4.16 -10.18
C THR A 58 4.49 -4.43 -9.34
N ARG A 59 3.46 -4.95 -9.51
CA ARG A 59 2.31 -5.25 -8.64
C ARG A 59 1.58 -4.02 -8.09
N TYR A 60 1.58 -2.92 -8.84
CA TYR A 60 0.80 -1.71 -8.50
C TYR A 60 1.12 -1.14 -7.11
N GLY A 61 2.40 -1.04 -6.76
CA GLY A 61 2.82 -0.50 -5.48
C GLY A 61 2.51 -1.41 -4.29
N GLY A 62 2.80 -2.69 -4.43
CA GLY A 62 2.56 -3.69 -3.38
C GLY A 62 3.25 -3.36 -2.06
N SER A 63 4.44 -2.74 -2.09
CA SER A 63 5.12 -2.25 -0.88
C SER A 63 4.33 -1.15 -0.17
N CYS A 64 3.62 -0.29 -0.91
CA CYS A 64 2.71 0.72 -0.33
C CYS A 64 1.52 0.05 0.36
N ARG A 65 0.99 -1.01 -0.23
CA ARG A 65 -0.07 -1.81 0.40
C ARG A 65 0.41 -2.46 1.68
N GLY A 66 1.62 -3.03 1.68
CA GLY A 66 2.24 -3.59 2.87
C GLY A 66 2.46 -2.54 3.97
N TYR A 67 2.92 -1.33 3.60
CA TYR A 67 3.00 -0.20 4.52
C TYR A 67 1.64 0.13 5.14
N PHE A 68 0.60 0.23 4.30
CA PHE A 68 -0.75 0.54 4.75
C PHE A 68 -1.28 -0.52 5.71
N GLN A 69 -1.19 -1.80 5.36
CA GLN A 69 -1.70 -2.90 6.17
C GLN A 69 -1.00 -3.00 7.54
N LEU A 70 0.33 -2.90 7.58
CA LEU A 70 1.08 -2.87 8.84
C LEU A 70 0.66 -1.68 9.71
N SER A 71 0.60 -0.48 9.12
CA SER A 71 0.22 0.73 9.85
C SER A 71 -1.22 0.67 10.34
N MET A 72 -2.15 0.20 9.50
CA MET A 72 -3.57 0.03 9.85
C MET A 72 -3.76 -0.98 10.98
N LEU A 73 -2.96 -2.06 11.01
CA LEU A 73 -2.97 -3.06 12.09
C LEU A 73 -2.15 -2.63 13.33
N GLY A 74 -1.72 -1.37 13.38
CA GLY A 74 -1.16 -0.73 14.58
C GLY A 74 0.37 -0.76 14.69
N HIS A 75 1.09 -1.10 13.62
CA HIS A 75 2.55 -0.99 13.62
C HIS A 75 2.96 0.46 13.31
N LYS A 76 3.58 1.14 14.29
CA LYS A 76 3.85 2.59 14.20
C LYS A 76 5.11 2.97 13.43
N ASN A 77 6.04 2.03 13.23
CA ASN A 77 7.36 2.30 12.65
C ASN A 77 7.59 1.50 11.37
N VAL A 78 6.84 1.86 10.33
CA VAL A 78 6.91 1.22 9.01
C VAL A 78 7.53 2.16 7.99
N GLY A 79 8.27 1.64 7.04
CA GLY A 79 8.80 2.37 5.91
C GLY A 79 8.80 1.53 4.63
N VAL A 80 8.92 2.21 3.48
CA VAL A 80 9.11 1.58 2.18
C VAL A 80 10.50 1.86 1.68
N ILE A 81 11.20 0.83 1.17
CA ILE A 81 12.51 1.01 0.54
C ILE A 81 12.30 1.64 -0.85
N ALA A 82 12.77 2.87 -1.01
CA ALA A 82 12.64 3.60 -2.28
C ALA A 82 13.40 2.88 -3.40
N GLY A 83 12.72 2.66 -4.53
CA GLY A 83 13.27 1.93 -5.66
C GLY A 83 13.35 0.41 -5.49
N GLY A 84 12.95 -0.11 -4.32
CA GLY A 84 12.86 -1.54 -4.05
C GLY A 84 14.18 -2.29 -4.22
N LEU A 85 14.10 -3.58 -4.52
CA LEU A 85 15.26 -4.45 -4.75
C LEU A 85 16.07 -4.03 -5.99
N GLY A 86 15.42 -3.42 -6.98
CA GLY A 86 16.09 -2.93 -8.17
C GLY A 86 17.13 -1.86 -7.84
N GLN A 87 16.76 -0.85 -7.06
CA GLN A 87 17.69 0.20 -6.63
C GLN A 87 18.77 -0.35 -5.70
N TRP A 88 18.39 -1.24 -4.77
CA TRP A 88 19.33 -1.90 -3.87
C TRP A 88 20.48 -2.59 -4.63
N LYS A 89 20.14 -3.34 -5.70
CA LYS A 89 21.12 -4.00 -6.56
C LYS A 89 21.97 -3.01 -7.34
N LYS A 90 21.34 -1.94 -7.87
CA LYS A 90 22.02 -0.89 -8.63
C LYS A 90 23.06 -0.14 -7.79
N ASP A 91 22.79 0.02 -6.49
CA ASP A 91 23.70 0.61 -5.52
C ASP A 91 24.82 -0.36 -5.07
N GLY A 92 24.89 -1.57 -5.63
CA GLY A 92 25.92 -2.56 -5.30
C GLY A 92 25.77 -3.19 -3.91
N LEU A 93 24.59 -3.07 -3.31
CA LEU A 93 24.34 -3.58 -1.98
C LEU A 93 24.13 -5.12 -1.98
N PRO A 94 24.47 -5.82 -0.89
CA PRO A 94 24.46 -7.28 -0.85
C PRO A 94 23.05 -7.85 -1.02
N VAL A 95 22.96 -8.98 -1.73
CA VAL A 95 21.77 -9.81 -1.84
C VAL A 95 22.04 -11.21 -1.31
N SER A 96 21.00 -11.88 -0.82
CA SER A 96 21.05 -13.23 -0.29
C SER A 96 19.95 -14.08 -0.94
N THR A 97 20.18 -15.39 -1.00
CA THR A 97 19.16 -16.40 -1.29
C THR A 97 18.81 -17.22 -0.04
N GLU A 98 19.47 -16.94 1.08
CA GLU A 98 19.29 -17.67 2.33
C GLU A 98 18.00 -17.26 3.02
N THR A 99 17.14 -18.22 3.36
CA THR A 99 15.96 -17.94 4.18
C THR A 99 16.38 -17.66 5.62
N PRO A 100 16.08 -16.48 6.18
CA PRO A 100 16.52 -16.17 7.54
C PRO A 100 15.81 -17.03 8.58
N ALA A 101 16.53 -17.42 9.62
CA ALA A 101 15.91 -18.01 10.80
C ALA A 101 15.13 -16.92 11.56
N VAL A 102 13.85 -17.13 11.74
CA VAL A 102 12.95 -16.16 12.39
C VAL A 102 12.38 -16.76 13.68
N THR A 103 12.47 -16.03 14.76
CA THR A 103 11.76 -16.35 16.00
C THR A 103 10.36 -15.73 15.94
N PRO A 104 9.29 -16.55 16.04
CA PRO A 104 7.93 -16.02 16.08
C PRO A 104 7.72 -15.06 17.26
N THR A 105 6.80 -14.11 17.08
CA THR A 105 6.47 -13.07 18.07
C THR A 105 5.04 -13.18 18.56
N ASP A 106 4.68 -12.34 19.50
CA ASP A 106 3.33 -12.18 20.06
C ASP A 106 2.56 -10.99 19.46
N PHE A 107 2.88 -10.60 18.23
CA PHE A 107 2.21 -9.47 17.57
C PHE A 107 0.69 -9.53 17.73
N THR A 108 0.08 -8.43 18.12
CA THR A 108 -1.37 -8.24 18.22
C THR A 108 -1.79 -7.05 17.38
N ALA A 109 -2.94 -7.15 16.69
CA ALA A 109 -3.48 -6.03 15.96
C ALA A 109 -4.07 -4.97 16.90
N ASP A 110 -3.94 -3.71 16.48
CA ASP A 110 -4.58 -2.53 17.06
C ASP A 110 -5.06 -1.68 15.89
N ILE A 111 -6.30 -1.89 15.45
CA ILE A 111 -6.80 -1.31 14.20
C ILE A 111 -6.89 0.21 14.30
N GLN A 112 -6.21 0.88 13.40
CA GLN A 112 -6.15 2.34 13.30
C GLN A 112 -7.30 2.86 12.42
N MET A 113 -8.51 2.96 12.99
CA MET A 113 -9.73 3.34 12.26
C MET A 113 -9.63 4.71 11.57
N HIS A 114 -8.79 5.62 12.06
CA HIS A 114 -8.56 6.92 11.42
C HIS A 114 -7.88 6.84 10.04
N MET A 115 -7.31 5.68 9.69
CA MET A 115 -6.72 5.41 8.37
C MET A 115 -7.74 4.86 7.36
N LEU A 116 -8.96 4.61 7.80
CA LEU A 116 -10.04 4.04 7.00
C LEU A 116 -11.20 5.02 6.89
N ALA A 117 -11.86 5.03 5.76
CA ALA A 117 -13.14 5.71 5.58
C ALA A 117 -14.20 4.67 5.19
N THR A 118 -15.26 4.61 5.97
CA THR A 118 -16.43 3.77 5.65
C THR A 118 -17.27 4.42 4.55
N LYS A 119 -18.22 3.67 4.01
CA LYS A 119 -19.21 4.23 3.08
C LYS A 119 -19.95 5.43 3.69
N ASP A 120 -20.29 5.35 4.96
CA ASP A 120 -21.05 6.41 5.64
C ASP A 120 -20.18 7.65 5.90
N ASP A 121 -18.90 7.48 6.20
CA ASP A 121 -17.92 8.58 6.28
C ASP A 121 -17.81 9.31 4.94
N VAL A 122 -17.72 8.55 3.85
CA VAL A 122 -17.66 9.12 2.49
C VAL A 122 -18.96 9.85 2.15
N LEU A 123 -20.13 9.27 2.45
CA LEU A 123 -21.43 9.94 2.22
C LEU A 123 -21.53 11.25 3.02
N ALA A 124 -21.15 11.24 4.28
CA ALA A 124 -21.13 12.45 5.12
C ALA A 124 -20.13 13.50 4.60
N SER A 125 -19.04 13.09 3.97
CA SER A 125 -18.04 14.01 3.41
C SER A 125 -18.54 14.78 2.19
N LEU A 126 -19.53 14.27 1.46
CA LEU A 126 -20.04 14.93 0.24
C LEU A 126 -20.64 16.33 0.51
N GLU A 127 -21.15 16.54 1.72
CA GLU A 127 -21.73 17.81 2.16
C GLU A 127 -20.75 18.68 2.98
N ASN A 128 -19.53 18.19 3.19
CA ASN A 128 -18.53 18.88 4.02
C ASN A 128 -17.42 19.51 3.14
N PRO A 129 -17.41 20.83 2.96
CA PRO A 129 -16.41 21.50 2.14
C PRO A 129 -14.98 21.42 2.71
N GLY A 130 -14.83 21.06 3.98
CA GLY A 130 -13.54 20.87 4.65
C GLY A 130 -12.87 19.52 4.34
N ILE A 131 -13.59 18.60 3.67
CA ILE A 131 -13.08 17.28 3.28
C ILE A 131 -12.97 17.22 1.76
N LYS A 132 -11.80 16.81 1.27
CA LYS A 132 -11.58 16.54 -0.15
C LYS A 132 -11.45 15.03 -0.39
N LEU A 133 -12.23 14.52 -1.32
CA LEU A 133 -12.11 13.15 -1.80
C LEU A 133 -11.10 13.12 -2.94
N LEU A 134 -10.04 12.35 -2.77
CA LEU A 134 -9.05 12.12 -3.80
C LEU A 134 -9.24 10.73 -4.40
N ASP A 135 -9.55 10.67 -5.69
CA ASP A 135 -9.53 9.44 -6.47
C ASP A 135 -8.14 9.28 -7.10
N ASN A 136 -7.43 8.23 -6.73
CA ASN A 136 -6.09 7.94 -7.25
C ASN A 136 -6.04 6.71 -8.15
N ARG A 137 -7.20 6.21 -8.57
CA ARG A 137 -7.32 5.07 -9.47
C ARG A 137 -6.88 5.44 -10.89
N ASP A 138 -6.80 4.43 -11.76
CA ASP A 138 -6.45 4.58 -13.16
C ASP A 138 -7.50 5.41 -13.92
N GLU A 139 -7.09 6.01 -15.05
CA GLU A 139 -7.95 6.86 -15.87
C GLU A 139 -9.23 6.15 -16.33
N ASP A 140 -9.13 4.90 -16.75
CA ASP A 140 -10.30 4.11 -17.20
C ASP A 140 -11.32 3.88 -16.06
N GLU A 141 -10.87 3.77 -14.82
CA GLU A 141 -11.75 3.68 -13.65
C GLU A 141 -12.41 5.03 -13.37
N TRP A 142 -11.64 6.11 -13.44
CA TRP A 142 -12.13 7.47 -13.25
C TRP A 142 -13.19 7.86 -14.31
N LEU A 143 -12.96 7.51 -15.57
CA LEU A 143 -13.88 7.76 -16.67
C LEU A 143 -15.09 6.81 -16.69
N GLY A 144 -15.06 5.73 -15.93
CA GLY A 144 -16.11 4.72 -15.89
C GLY A 144 -16.07 3.72 -17.04
N HIS A 145 -14.96 3.61 -17.73
CA HIS A 145 -14.72 2.59 -18.76
C HIS A 145 -14.44 1.22 -18.14
N SER A 146 -13.81 1.22 -16.98
CA SER A 146 -13.52 0.03 -16.16
C SER A 146 -13.93 0.25 -14.72
N SER A 147 -14.14 -0.82 -13.97
CA SER A 147 -14.36 -0.76 -12.52
C SER A 147 -13.11 -1.16 -11.71
N SER A 148 -12.06 -1.65 -12.36
CA SER A 148 -10.84 -2.10 -11.68
C SER A 148 -9.73 -2.43 -12.68
N PRO A 149 -8.44 -2.29 -12.30
CA PRO A 149 -7.33 -2.82 -13.08
C PRO A 149 -7.33 -4.36 -13.14
N TYR A 150 -8.09 -5.04 -12.29
CA TYR A 150 -8.22 -6.50 -12.29
C TYR A 150 -9.27 -7.03 -13.28
N GLY A 151 -10.04 -6.16 -13.87
CA GLY A 151 -11.03 -6.51 -14.89
C GLY A 151 -12.05 -5.41 -15.11
N ARG A 152 -12.42 -5.20 -16.37
CA ARG A 152 -13.34 -4.13 -16.79
C ARG A 152 -14.64 -4.12 -16.02
N ASP A 153 -15.17 -5.28 -15.69
CA ASP A 153 -16.46 -5.49 -15.03
C ASP A 153 -16.28 -6.20 -13.67
N PHE A 154 -15.14 -5.97 -13.00
CA PHE A 154 -14.81 -6.56 -11.69
C PHE A 154 -15.83 -6.17 -10.61
N ALA A 155 -16.29 -4.93 -10.61
CA ALA A 155 -17.37 -4.46 -9.76
C ALA A 155 -18.57 -3.99 -10.61
N PRO A 156 -19.82 -4.11 -10.10
CA PRO A 156 -21.02 -3.78 -10.88
C PRO A 156 -21.16 -2.29 -11.18
N ARG A 157 -20.52 -1.43 -10.41
CA ARG A 157 -20.56 0.03 -10.58
C ARG A 157 -19.24 0.56 -11.09
N LYS A 158 -19.31 1.49 -12.05
CA LYS A 158 -18.18 2.18 -12.66
C LYS A 158 -18.29 3.67 -12.44
N GLY A 159 -17.20 4.39 -12.69
CA GLY A 159 -17.14 5.83 -12.54
C GLY A 159 -16.58 6.25 -11.20
N ARG A 160 -16.94 7.45 -10.72
CA ARG A 160 -16.32 8.13 -9.59
C ARG A 160 -17.33 8.66 -8.60
N ILE A 161 -16.87 8.95 -7.39
CA ILE A 161 -17.66 9.60 -6.35
C ILE A 161 -17.86 11.07 -6.74
N PRO A 162 -19.09 11.62 -6.65
CA PRO A 162 -19.35 13.02 -6.92
C PRO A 162 -18.45 13.95 -6.08
N GLY A 163 -17.92 14.99 -6.70
CA GLY A 163 -17.06 15.98 -6.02
C GLY A 163 -15.62 15.50 -5.75
N ALA A 164 -15.26 14.26 -6.09
CA ALA A 164 -13.88 13.81 -5.98
C ALA A 164 -12.99 14.55 -7.01
N CYS A 165 -11.76 14.89 -6.60
CA CYS A 165 -10.69 15.27 -7.51
C CYS A 165 -9.88 14.03 -7.90
N TRP A 166 -9.27 14.08 -9.07
CA TRP A 166 -8.51 12.94 -9.59
C TRP A 166 -7.03 13.24 -9.72
N ILE A 167 -6.22 12.37 -9.12
CA ILE A 167 -4.78 12.33 -9.32
C ILE A 167 -4.40 10.87 -9.44
N GLU A 168 -4.21 10.41 -10.65
CA GLU A 168 -3.75 9.04 -10.90
C GLU A 168 -2.49 8.73 -10.11
N TRP A 169 -2.42 7.57 -9.47
CA TRP A 169 -1.35 7.22 -8.54
C TRP A 169 0.06 7.33 -9.13
N TYR A 170 0.24 7.12 -10.44
CA TYR A 170 1.50 7.32 -11.14
C TYR A 170 2.04 8.76 -11.06
N LYS A 171 1.18 9.75 -10.88
CA LYS A 171 1.58 11.15 -10.72
C LYS A 171 2.42 11.39 -9.48
N PHE A 172 2.34 10.49 -8.49
CA PHE A 172 3.16 10.55 -7.29
C PHE A 172 4.55 9.95 -7.46
N MET A 173 4.81 9.30 -8.59
CA MET A 173 6.10 8.72 -8.94
C MET A 173 6.94 9.68 -9.79
N LYS A 174 8.26 9.58 -9.69
CA LYS A 174 9.18 10.23 -10.63
C LYS A 174 9.18 9.46 -11.95
N PRO A 175 9.19 10.14 -13.09
CA PRO A 175 9.43 9.47 -14.36
C PRO A 175 10.77 8.72 -14.29
N SER A 176 10.76 7.45 -14.66
CA SER A 176 11.97 6.63 -14.77
C SER A 176 11.70 5.49 -15.76
N GLU A 177 12.67 5.19 -16.58
CA GLU A 177 12.59 4.06 -17.51
C GLU A 177 12.87 2.72 -16.79
N ASP A 178 13.70 2.75 -15.73
CA ASP A 178 14.18 1.54 -15.07
C ASP A 178 13.55 1.32 -13.67
N ILE A 179 13.70 2.30 -12.78
CA ILE A 179 13.36 2.16 -11.35
C ILE A 179 12.49 3.32 -10.92
N GLN A 180 11.31 3.01 -10.45
CA GLN A 180 10.34 3.99 -9.97
C GLN A 180 10.72 4.48 -8.56
N HIS A 181 10.66 5.79 -8.37
CA HIS A 181 10.86 6.46 -7.09
C HIS A 181 9.69 7.39 -6.78
N PHE A 182 9.37 7.55 -5.52
CA PHE A 182 8.41 8.57 -5.11
C PHE A 182 8.93 9.98 -5.41
N LYS A 183 8.02 10.87 -5.75
CA LYS A 183 8.28 12.31 -5.72
C LYS A 183 8.55 12.77 -4.29
N SER A 184 9.26 13.87 -4.13
CA SER A 184 9.49 14.45 -2.81
C SER A 184 8.18 14.91 -2.17
N PRO A 185 8.08 15.00 -0.83
CA PRO A 185 6.90 15.53 -0.17
C PRO A 185 6.48 16.93 -0.66
N ALA A 186 7.44 17.76 -1.05
CA ALA A 186 7.16 19.09 -1.61
C ALA A 186 6.46 18.98 -2.98
N GLN A 187 6.95 18.09 -3.85
CA GLN A 187 6.33 17.84 -5.16
C GLN A 187 4.93 17.22 -5.02
N VAL A 188 4.74 16.27 -4.07
CA VAL A 188 3.43 15.68 -3.78
C VAL A 188 2.45 16.75 -3.31
N ARG A 189 2.85 17.63 -2.37
CA ARG A 189 2.02 18.74 -1.92
C ARG A 189 1.63 19.70 -3.07
N ALA A 190 2.57 20.01 -3.96
CA ALA A 190 2.28 20.86 -5.12
C ALA A 190 1.24 20.24 -6.06
N ILE A 191 1.34 18.93 -6.32
CA ILE A 191 0.37 18.18 -7.14
C ILE A 191 -1.03 18.22 -6.48
N CYS A 192 -1.10 17.93 -5.19
CA CYS A 192 -2.37 17.98 -4.46
C CYS A 192 -2.99 19.38 -4.46
N ALA A 193 -2.18 20.43 -4.27
CA ALA A 193 -2.65 21.81 -4.29
C ALA A 193 -3.20 22.26 -5.67
N GLN A 194 -2.70 21.68 -6.76
CA GLN A 194 -3.21 21.94 -8.13
C GLN A 194 -4.54 21.22 -8.41
N ALA A 195 -4.81 20.15 -7.70
CA ALA A 195 -6.05 19.39 -7.87
C ALA A 195 -7.22 19.91 -7.00
N GLY A 196 -6.98 20.88 -6.12
CA GLY A 196 -7.95 21.47 -5.20
C GLY A 196 -7.88 20.86 -3.83
#